data_f5f360f6129ec7c3ebf58692d7ddcb1b
#
_entry.id   f5f360f6129ec7c3ebf58692d7ddcb1b
#
_cell.length_a   1.000
_cell.length_b   1.000
_cell.length_c   1.000
_cell.angle_alpha   90.00
_cell.angle_beta   90.00
_cell.angle_gamma   90.00
#
_symmetry.space_group_name_H-M   'P 1'
#
loop_
_entity.id
_entity.type
_entity.pdbx_description
1 polymer ?
#
loop_
_entity_poly.entity_id
_entity_poly.type
_entity_poly.pdbx_seq_one_letter_code
_entity_poly.pdbx_strand_id
1 'polypeptide(L)'
;MLKSKAVEKLQGTSKKWMLRIGLVFTIAGIAILSVFAYKHISRELYKQKLLKECVILEIPNLNIKVPVMDGTDKETLSVAAGHFEGTGSVGKGNYCIAGHNSTIYAEIFNELDQIQIGDEIYLIDNDDNRTKYIYVVSEYN
;
A
#
# COMPACT_ATOMS: atom_id res chain seq x y z
N MET A 1 63.49 -5.47 -20.31
CA MET A 1 62.64 -4.29 -20.61
C MET A 1 61.27 -4.67 -21.24
N LEU A 2 61.15 -5.74 -21.99
CA LEU A 2 59.86 -6.19 -22.64
C LEU A 2 58.82 -6.77 -21.67
N LYS A 3 59.22 -7.45 -20.59
CA LYS A 3 58.28 -8.04 -19.57
C LYS A 3 57.49 -6.98 -18.78
N SER A 4 58.07 -5.81 -18.51
CA SER A 4 57.43 -4.73 -17.76
C SER A 4 56.23 -4.13 -18.47
N LYS A 5 56.34 -3.86 -19.77
CA LYS A 5 55.25 -3.28 -20.56
C LYS A 5 54.06 -4.22 -20.76
N ALA A 6 54.29 -5.55 -20.81
CA ALA A 6 53.23 -6.54 -20.92
C ALA A 6 52.40 -6.65 -19.64
N VAL A 7 53.05 -6.60 -18.46
CA VAL A 7 52.36 -6.64 -17.15
C VAL A 7 51.53 -5.38 -16.94
N GLU A 8 52.05 -4.22 -17.29
CA GLU A 8 51.36 -2.93 -17.18
C GLU A 8 50.11 -2.85 -18.09
N LYS A 9 50.20 -3.42 -19.30
CA LYS A 9 49.07 -3.53 -20.25
C LYS A 9 47.97 -4.46 -19.73
N LEU A 10 48.34 -5.59 -19.11
CA LEU A 10 47.37 -6.54 -18.51
C LEU A 10 46.66 -5.94 -17.28
N GLN A 11 47.37 -5.21 -16.43
CA GLN A 11 46.78 -4.52 -15.26
C GLN A 11 45.81 -3.39 -15.69
N GLY A 12 46.14 -2.63 -16.74
CA GLY A 12 45.27 -1.58 -17.27
C GLY A 12 43.97 -2.12 -17.88
N THR A 13 44.05 -3.31 -18.49
CA THR A 13 42.87 -3.97 -19.11
C THR A 13 41.92 -4.51 -18.07
N SER A 14 42.46 -5.14 -17.01
CA SER A 14 41.67 -5.68 -15.89
C SER A 14 40.92 -4.56 -15.14
N LYS A 15 41.56 -3.44 -14.86
CA LYS A 15 40.95 -2.29 -14.20
C LYS A 15 39.79 -1.69 -15.01
N LYS A 16 39.93 -1.60 -16.32
CA LYS A 16 38.83 -1.12 -17.20
C LYS A 16 37.66 -2.06 -17.24
N TRP A 17 37.88 -3.36 -17.18
CA TRP A 17 36.84 -4.38 -17.13
C TRP A 17 36.06 -4.32 -15.80
N MET A 18 36.74 -4.21 -14.67
CA MET A 18 36.10 -4.05 -13.36
C MET A 18 35.23 -2.81 -13.30
N LEU A 19 35.71 -1.68 -13.87
CA LEU A 19 34.92 -0.45 -13.95
C LEU A 19 33.62 -0.61 -14.77
N ARG A 20 33.72 -1.32 -15.90
CA ARG A 20 32.55 -1.60 -16.77
C ARG A 20 31.55 -2.50 -16.08
N ILE A 21 32.00 -3.55 -15.40
CA ILE A 21 31.14 -4.43 -14.61
C ILE A 21 30.47 -3.65 -13.50
N GLY A 22 31.20 -2.85 -12.76
CA GLY A 22 30.65 -1.98 -11.69
C GLY A 22 29.59 -1.03 -12.24
N LEU A 23 29.83 -0.40 -13.39
CA LEU A 23 28.85 0.48 -14.03
C LEU A 23 27.57 -0.26 -14.43
N VAL A 24 27.67 -1.48 -14.96
CA VAL A 24 26.50 -2.30 -15.32
C VAL A 24 25.67 -2.63 -14.08
N PHE A 25 26.31 -3.06 -12.98
CA PHE A 25 25.61 -3.33 -11.72
C PHE A 25 24.96 -2.08 -11.13
N THR A 26 25.63 -0.93 -11.22
CA THR A 26 25.06 0.34 -10.73
C THR A 26 23.79 0.71 -11.54
N ILE A 27 23.86 0.62 -12.87
CA ILE A 27 22.70 0.90 -13.74
C ILE A 27 21.56 -0.08 -13.45
N ALA A 28 21.86 -1.38 -13.32
CA ALA A 28 20.87 -2.39 -12.99
C ALA A 28 20.22 -2.12 -11.61
N GLY A 29 21.02 -1.75 -10.60
CA GLY A 29 20.53 -1.37 -9.27
C GLY A 29 19.58 -0.16 -9.32
N ILE A 30 19.96 0.89 -10.03
CA ILE A 30 19.12 2.08 -10.21
C ILE A 30 17.82 1.72 -10.95
N ALA A 31 17.87 0.89 -11.98
CA ALA A 31 16.67 0.47 -12.71
C ALA A 31 15.70 -0.30 -11.81
N ILE A 32 16.20 -1.22 -10.99
CA ILE A 32 15.37 -1.98 -10.02
C ILE A 32 14.73 -1.02 -9.00
N LEU A 33 15.51 -0.15 -8.40
CA LEU A 33 15.00 0.84 -7.42
C LEU A 33 13.95 1.76 -8.04
N SER A 34 14.15 2.18 -9.29
CA SER A 34 13.20 3.02 -10.03
C SER A 34 11.86 2.33 -10.24
N VAL A 35 11.85 1.02 -10.55
CA VAL A 35 10.61 0.23 -10.68
C VAL A 35 9.87 0.13 -9.35
N PHE A 36 10.59 -0.12 -8.25
CA PHE A 36 9.98 -0.17 -6.91
C PHE A 36 9.40 1.18 -6.49
N ALA A 37 10.17 2.26 -6.68
CA ALA A 37 9.72 3.62 -6.38
C ALA A 37 8.48 4.00 -7.19
N TYR A 38 8.47 3.71 -8.49
CA TYR A 38 7.33 3.95 -9.35
C TYR A 38 6.07 3.22 -8.87
N LYS A 39 6.18 1.92 -8.56
CA LYS A 39 5.05 1.13 -8.03
C LYS A 39 4.53 1.67 -6.71
N HIS A 40 5.44 2.06 -5.81
CA HIS A 40 5.05 2.62 -4.51
C HIS A 40 4.32 3.96 -4.67
N ILE A 41 4.87 4.89 -5.44
CA ILE A 41 4.27 6.21 -5.69
C ILE A 41 2.92 6.06 -6.40
N SER A 42 2.82 5.21 -7.43
CA SER A 42 1.57 4.98 -8.14
C SER A 42 0.46 4.43 -7.24
N ARG A 43 0.80 3.51 -6.32
CA ARG A 43 -0.15 2.98 -5.34
C ARG A 43 -0.65 4.07 -4.39
N GLU A 44 0.25 4.92 -3.91
CA GLU A 44 -0.09 5.98 -2.97
C GLU A 44 -0.98 7.05 -3.61
N LEU A 45 -0.67 7.46 -4.84
CA LEU A 45 -1.51 8.36 -5.62
C LEU A 45 -2.91 7.76 -5.89
N TYR A 46 -2.98 6.46 -6.16
CA TYR A 46 -4.25 5.78 -6.36
C TYR A 46 -5.09 5.74 -5.08
N LYS A 47 -4.49 5.43 -3.93
CA LYS A 47 -5.18 5.51 -2.63
C LYS A 47 -5.74 6.92 -2.35
N GLN A 48 -4.95 7.96 -2.61
CA GLN A 48 -5.41 9.34 -2.42
C GLN A 48 -6.60 9.70 -3.33
N LYS A 49 -6.63 9.15 -4.54
CA LYS A 49 -7.78 9.29 -5.44
C LYS A 49 -9.00 8.59 -4.86
N LEU A 50 -8.86 7.33 -4.41
CA LEU A 50 -9.94 6.56 -3.81
C LEU A 50 -10.52 7.24 -2.56
N LEU A 51 -9.71 7.87 -1.72
CA LEU A 51 -10.18 8.64 -0.55
C LEU A 51 -11.05 9.85 -0.93
N LYS A 52 -11.05 10.27 -2.18
CA LYS A 52 -11.92 11.35 -2.68
C LYS A 52 -13.20 10.84 -3.33
N GLU A 53 -13.16 9.64 -3.90
CA GLU A 53 -14.20 9.09 -4.75
C GLU A 53 -15.01 7.96 -4.09
N CYS A 54 -14.48 7.35 -3.02
CA CYS A 54 -15.11 6.22 -2.32
C CYS A 54 -15.60 6.61 -0.92
N VAL A 55 -16.41 5.73 -0.33
CA VAL A 55 -16.70 5.74 1.10
C VAL A 55 -15.39 5.65 1.88
N ILE A 56 -15.28 6.35 3.00
CA ILE A 56 -14.10 6.32 3.87
C ILE A 56 -14.47 5.62 5.17
N LEU A 57 -13.70 4.60 5.54
CA LEU A 57 -13.68 4.02 6.87
C LEU A 57 -12.59 4.70 7.70
N GLU A 58 -12.97 5.22 8.86
CA GLU A 58 -12.04 5.85 9.80
C GLU A 58 -12.26 5.29 11.21
N ILE A 59 -11.19 4.81 11.85
CA ILE A 59 -11.18 4.36 13.24
C ILE A 59 -10.10 5.18 13.95
N PRO A 60 -10.46 6.29 14.60
CA PRO A 60 -9.49 7.25 15.13
C PRO A 60 -8.52 6.66 16.15
N ASN A 61 -9.02 5.81 17.07
CA ASN A 61 -8.23 5.21 18.13
C ASN A 61 -7.12 4.29 17.60
N LEU A 62 -7.31 3.73 16.41
CA LEU A 62 -6.32 2.87 15.73
C LEU A 62 -5.58 3.61 14.60
N ASN A 63 -5.83 4.92 14.43
CA ASN A 63 -5.28 5.72 13.33
C ASN A 63 -5.51 5.10 11.94
N ILE A 64 -6.61 4.34 11.79
CA ILE A 64 -7.02 3.72 10.52
C ILE A 64 -7.85 4.74 9.74
N LYS A 65 -7.46 4.99 8.49
CA LYS A 65 -8.23 5.78 7.53
C LYS A 65 -8.01 5.24 6.13
N VAL A 66 -9.04 4.57 5.59
CA VAL A 66 -8.94 3.82 4.34
C VAL A 66 -10.19 4.01 3.48
N PRO A 67 -10.07 4.00 2.14
CA PRO A 67 -11.22 3.95 1.27
C PRO A 67 -11.89 2.58 1.35
N VAL A 68 -13.20 2.54 1.14
CA VAL A 68 -13.99 1.32 1.01
C VAL A 68 -14.52 1.24 -0.43
N MET A 69 -14.21 0.15 -1.12
CA MET A 69 -14.68 -0.14 -2.48
C MET A 69 -15.65 -1.31 -2.46
N ASP A 70 -16.52 -1.39 -3.46
CA ASP A 70 -17.35 -2.57 -3.65
C ASP A 70 -16.51 -3.77 -4.11
N GLY A 71 -16.84 -4.94 -3.58
CA GLY A 71 -16.13 -6.20 -3.85
C GLY A 71 -15.03 -6.51 -2.83
N THR A 72 -14.73 -7.81 -2.73
CA THR A 72 -13.72 -8.37 -1.81
C THR A 72 -12.68 -9.21 -2.54
N ASP A 73 -12.49 -8.92 -3.84
CA ASP A 73 -11.46 -9.55 -4.65
C ASP A 73 -10.05 -9.08 -4.25
N LYS A 74 -9.04 -9.81 -4.72
CA LYS A 74 -7.64 -9.55 -4.35
C LYS A 74 -7.15 -8.16 -4.79
N GLU A 75 -7.61 -7.68 -5.93
CA GLU A 75 -7.26 -6.38 -6.48
C GLU A 75 -7.79 -5.27 -5.58
N THR A 76 -9.07 -5.33 -5.22
CA THR A 76 -9.72 -4.39 -4.30
C THR A 76 -9.03 -4.39 -2.93
N LEU A 77 -8.86 -5.55 -2.32
CA LEU A 77 -8.25 -5.66 -0.99
C LEU A 77 -6.77 -5.28 -0.95
N SER A 78 -6.10 -5.20 -2.10
CA SER A 78 -4.70 -4.75 -2.17
C SER A 78 -4.53 -3.24 -2.00
N VAL A 79 -5.59 -2.44 -2.13
CA VAL A 79 -5.54 -0.97 -2.13
C VAL A 79 -6.59 -0.30 -1.23
N ALA A 80 -7.67 -1.01 -0.88
CA ALA A 80 -8.82 -0.51 -0.13
C ALA A 80 -9.37 -1.58 0.81
N ALA A 81 -10.26 -1.21 1.74
CA ALA A 81 -11.19 -2.14 2.35
C ALA A 81 -12.29 -2.49 1.33
N GLY A 82 -12.83 -3.70 1.39
CA GLY A 82 -13.83 -4.20 0.47
C GLY A 82 -15.20 -4.30 1.12
N HIS A 83 -16.23 -3.73 0.51
CA HIS A 83 -17.61 -3.94 0.90
C HIS A 83 -18.13 -5.24 0.29
N PHE A 84 -18.74 -6.10 1.10
CA PHE A 84 -19.38 -7.32 0.63
C PHE A 84 -20.65 -6.99 -0.16
N GLU A 85 -20.65 -7.36 -1.43
CA GLU A 85 -21.82 -7.21 -2.32
C GLU A 85 -23.07 -7.92 -1.73
N GLY A 86 -24.21 -7.28 -1.87
CA GLY A 86 -25.49 -7.81 -1.38
C GLY A 86 -25.73 -7.61 0.12
N THR A 87 -24.82 -6.96 0.85
CA THR A 87 -25.06 -6.50 2.22
C THR A 87 -25.66 -5.08 2.22
N GLY A 88 -25.90 -4.48 3.40
CA GLY A 88 -26.48 -3.14 3.49
C GLY A 88 -25.66 -2.05 2.83
N SER A 89 -26.15 -0.82 2.87
CA SER A 89 -25.41 0.38 2.48
C SER A 89 -25.02 1.21 3.70
N VAL A 90 -24.13 2.17 3.52
CA VAL A 90 -23.71 3.09 4.59
C VAL A 90 -24.95 3.72 5.26
N GLY A 91 -25.02 3.62 6.57
CA GLY A 91 -26.17 4.13 7.37
C GLY A 91 -27.44 3.31 7.25
N LYS A 92 -27.49 2.21 6.48
CA LYS A 92 -28.70 1.43 6.28
C LYS A 92 -28.42 -0.08 6.20
N GLY A 93 -28.97 -0.81 7.16
CA GLY A 93 -28.82 -2.27 7.23
C GLY A 93 -27.45 -2.71 7.74
N ASN A 94 -27.08 -3.96 7.44
CA ASN A 94 -25.81 -4.53 7.88
C ASN A 94 -24.74 -4.30 6.77
N TYR A 95 -23.86 -3.34 6.97
CA TYR A 95 -22.79 -2.99 6.02
C TYR A 95 -21.54 -3.78 6.38
N CYS A 96 -21.23 -4.83 5.61
CA CYS A 96 -20.11 -5.74 5.88
C CYS A 96 -18.86 -5.29 5.13
N ILE A 97 -17.76 -5.15 5.85
CA ILE A 97 -16.47 -4.71 5.30
C ILE A 97 -15.40 -5.76 5.58
N ALA A 98 -14.57 -6.06 4.58
CA ALA A 98 -13.37 -6.87 4.71
C ALA A 98 -12.11 -6.04 4.47
N GLY A 99 -11.01 -6.45 5.08
CA GLY A 99 -9.70 -5.87 4.85
C GLY A 99 -8.59 -6.86 5.16
N HIS A 100 -7.43 -6.68 4.55
CA HIS A 100 -6.27 -7.49 4.87
C HIS A 100 -5.75 -7.19 6.27
N ASN A 101 -5.55 -8.26 7.04
CA ASN A 101 -4.80 -8.26 8.30
C ASN A 101 -3.41 -8.86 8.03
N SER A 102 -2.53 -8.12 7.36
CA SER A 102 -1.20 -8.61 7.00
C SER A 102 -0.21 -7.46 6.84
N THR A 103 0.96 -7.62 7.42
CA THR A 103 2.08 -6.69 7.31
C THR A 103 2.73 -6.64 5.90
N ILE A 104 2.36 -7.56 5.01
CA ILE A 104 2.98 -7.69 3.67
C ILE A 104 2.13 -7.02 2.57
N TYR A 105 0.80 -7.04 2.71
CA TYR A 105 -0.13 -6.49 1.72
C TYR A 105 -1.08 -5.50 2.41
N ALA A 106 -1.03 -4.22 2.08
CA ALA A 106 -1.92 -3.17 2.58
C ALA A 106 -2.41 -3.43 4.04
N GLU A 107 -1.72 -2.88 4.98
CA GLU A 107 -1.90 -3.00 6.45
C GLU A 107 -3.20 -2.33 6.93
N ILE A 108 -4.36 -2.71 6.37
CA ILE A 108 -5.61 -2.00 6.63
C ILE A 108 -6.13 -2.32 8.03
N PHE A 109 -6.09 -3.59 8.43
CA PHE A 109 -6.68 -4.07 9.68
C PHE A 109 -5.70 -4.82 10.60
N ASN A 110 -4.40 -4.62 10.44
CA ASN A 110 -3.38 -5.28 11.28
C ASN A 110 -3.43 -4.84 12.77
N GLU A 111 -4.02 -3.69 13.07
CA GLU A 111 -4.21 -3.20 14.43
C GLU A 111 -5.67 -3.35 14.94
N LEU A 112 -6.54 -4.01 14.17
CA LEU A 112 -7.95 -4.15 14.53
C LEU A 112 -8.17 -5.01 15.79
N ASP A 113 -7.23 -5.85 16.15
CA ASP A 113 -7.21 -6.61 17.39
C ASP A 113 -7.08 -5.73 18.66
N GLN A 114 -6.68 -4.46 18.49
CA GLN A 114 -6.58 -3.47 19.57
C GLN A 114 -7.88 -2.69 19.80
N ILE A 115 -8.91 -2.90 18.97
CA ILE A 115 -10.19 -2.20 19.10
C ILE A 115 -10.87 -2.53 20.42
N GLN A 116 -11.53 -1.57 21.03
CA GLN A 116 -12.20 -1.73 22.32
C GLN A 116 -13.70 -1.46 22.20
N ILE A 117 -14.48 -2.10 23.08
CA ILE A 117 -15.90 -1.78 23.21
C ILE A 117 -16.04 -0.31 23.61
N GLY A 118 -16.87 0.43 22.87
CA GLY A 118 -17.04 1.87 23.02
C GLY A 118 -16.24 2.71 22.06
N ASP A 119 -15.29 2.13 21.32
CA ASP A 119 -14.56 2.86 20.25
C ASP A 119 -15.51 3.30 19.13
N GLU A 120 -15.25 4.46 18.58
CA GLU A 120 -16.03 5.00 17.49
C GLU A 120 -15.43 4.60 16.14
N ILE A 121 -16.29 4.18 15.23
CA ILE A 121 -16.00 3.89 13.83
C ILE A 121 -16.80 4.86 12.98
N TYR A 122 -16.15 5.53 12.08
CA TYR A 122 -16.77 6.46 11.16
C TYR A 122 -16.82 5.88 9.75
N LEU A 123 -17.99 5.93 9.14
CA LEU A 123 -18.17 5.76 7.71
C LEU A 123 -18.56 7.12 7.12
N ILE A 124 -17.75 7.64 6.24
CA ILE A 124 -17.97 8.91 5.56
C ILE A 124 -18.39 8.58 4.14
N ASP A 125 -19.66 8.85 3.83
CA ASP A 125 -20.19 8.60 2.49
C ASP A 125 -19.60 9.57 1.48
N ASN A 126 -19.56 9.16 0.22
CA ASN A 126 -19.09 9.99 -0.88
C ASN A 126 -20.21 10.79 -1.54
N ASP A 127 -21.30 11.04 -0.80
CA ASP A 127 -22.34 11.96 -1.21
C ASP A 127 -21.87 13.41 -1.27
N ASP A 128 -22.67 14.31 -1.86
CA ASP A 128 -22.34 15.74 -2.02
C ASP A 128 -22.06 16.43 -0.68
N ASN A 129 -22.63 15.92 0.41
CA ASN A 129 -22.50 16.46 1.76
C ASN A 129 -21.38 15.82 2.58
N ARG A 130 -20.74 14.74 2.06
CA ARG A 130 -19.79 13.94 2.83
C ARG A 130 -20.39 13.49 4.17
N THR A 131 -21.58 12.89 4.12
CA THR A 131 -22.33 12.49 5.31
C THR A 131 -21.52 11.51 6.14
N LYS A 132 -21.33 11.84 7.41
CA LYS A 132 -20.58 11.03 8.38
C LYS A 132 -21.55 10.23 9.25
N TYR A 133 -21.44 8.93 9.20
CA TYR A 133 -22.14 7.98 10.06
C TYR A 133 -21.21 7.51 11.17
N ILE A 134 -21.69 7.55 12.41
CA ILE A 134 -20.92 7.18 13.59
C ILE A 134 -21.48 5.87 14.13
N TYR A 135 -20.62 4.87 14.26
CA TYR A 135 -20.90 3.58 14.86
C TYR A 135 -20.05 3.44 16.11
N VAL A 136 -20.55 2.68 17.07
CA VAL A 136 -19.83 2.38 18.32
C VAL A 136 -19.64 0.87 18.41
N VAL A 137 -18.45 0.44 18.74
CA VAL A 137 -18.13 -0.97 18.92
C VAL A 137 -18.92 -1.50 20.14
N SER A 138 -19.84 -2.43 19.89
CA SER A 138 -20.65 -3.07 20.94
C SER A 138 -20.11 -4.43 21.35
N GLU A 139 -19.51 -5.17 20.42
CA GLU A 139 -18.89 -6.47 20.66
C GLU A 139 -17.83 -6.76 19.60
N TYR A 140 -16.90 -7.63 19.89
CA TYR A 140 -15.93 -8.19 18.94
C TYR A 140 -15.59 -9.63 19.32
N ASN A 141 -15.31 -10.47 18.34
CA ASN A 141 -14.94 -11.88 18.50
C ASN A 141 -13.53 -12.14 17.95
#